data_c8bc50782cec8579a65bf98ae05d192b
#
_entry.id   c8bc50782cec8579a65bf98ae05d192b
#
_cell.length_a   1.000
_cell.length_b   1.000
_cell.length_c   1.000
_cell.angle_alpha   90.00
_cell.angle_beta   90.00
_cell.angle_gamma   90.00
#
_symmetry.space_group_name_H-M   'P 1'
#
loop_
_entity.id
_entity.type
_entity.pdbx_description
1 polymer ?
#
loop_
_entity_poly.entity_id
_entity_poly.type
_entity_poly.pdbx_seq_one_letter_code
_entity_poly.pdbx_strand_id
1 'polypeptide(L)' 'MNKLPNNPYVLLSIINMKLRDFYSSIDDLCDDLDENKEEIDNILNSIGYLYSKENNQFICK' A
#
# COMPACT_ATOMS: atom_id res chain seq x y z
N MET A 1 1.07 -13.64 5.97
CA MET A 1 0.47 -13.67 4.94
C MET A 1 1.24 -13.58 3.97
N ASN A 2 1.03 -14.12 3.23
CA ASN A 2 1.84 -14.21 2.42
C ASN A 2 1.74 -13.52 1.31
N LYS A 3 0.81 -13.53 0.55
CA LYS A 3 0.76 -12.87 -0.64
C LYS A 3 -0.29 -11.90 -0.65
N LEU A 4 -0.03 -10.67 -1.06
CA LEU A 4 -1.03 -9.67 -1.34
C LEU A 4 -1.67 -9.96 -2.68
N PRO A 5 -2.93 -9.55 -2.88
CA PRO A 5 -3.61 -9.81 -4.15
C PRO A 5 -2.96 -9.06 -5.30
N ASN A 6 -3.09 -9.63 -6.49
CA ASN A 6 -2.56 -8.99 -7.68
C ASN A 6 -3.47 -7.92 -8.24
N ASN A 7 -4.75 -7.96 -7.91
CA ASN A 7 -5.68 -6.95 -8.41
C ASN A 7 -5.37 -5.61 -7.76
N PRO A 8 -5.04 -4.57 -8.54
CA PRO A 8 -4.60 -3.31 -7.95
C PRO A 8 -5.66 -2.65 -7.06
N TYR A 9 -6.93 -2.79 -7.41
CA TYR A 9 -7.98 -2.15 -6.62
C TYR A 9 -8.19 -2.86 -5.30
N VAL A 10 -8.10 -4.18 -5.30
CA VAL A 10 -8.18 -4.95 -4.08
C VAL A 10 -6.96 -4.68 -3.21
N LEU A 11 -5.81 -4.62 -3.83
CA LEU A 11 -4.58 -4.32 -3.12
C LEU A 11 -4.66 -2.94 -2.47
N LEU A 12 -5.16 -1.96 -3.21
CA LEU A 12 -5.31 -0.60 -2.70
C LEU A 12 -6.16 -0.58 -1.44
N SER A 13 -7.28 -1.28 -1.47
CA SER A 13 -8.18 -1.34 -0.34
C SER A 13 -7.51 -1.93 0.89
N ILE A 14 -6.81 -3.03 0.69
CA ILE A 14 -6.14 -3.73 1.79
C ILE A 14 -5.01 -2.89 2.36
N ILE A 15 -4.20 -2.32 1.48
CA ILE A 15 -3.05 -1.52 1.91
C ILE A 15 -3.53 -0.30 2.70
N ASN A 16 -4.51 0.41 2.17
CA ASN A 16 -5.01 1.60 2.85
C ASN A 16 -5.66 1.27 4.19
N MET A 17 -6.35 0.16 4.28
CA MET A 17 -6.93 -0.25 5.53
C MET A 17 -5.85 -0.54 6.56
N LYS A 18 -4.80 -1.22 6.16
CA LYS A 18 -3.71 -1.55 7.07
C LYS A 18 -2.94 -0.31 7.50
N LEU A 19 -2.74 0.63 6.59
CA LEU A 19 -2.09 1.90 6.93
C LEU A 19 -2.92 2.70 7.92
N ARG A 20 -4.24 2.65 7.77
CA ARG A 20 -5.11 3.38 8.67
C ARG A 20 -5.14 2.76 10.05
N ASP A 21 -5.18 1.43 10.12
CA ASP A 21 -5.47 0.75 11.38
C ASP A 21 -4.24 0.17 12.08
N PHE A 22 -3.20 -0.18 11.36
CA PHE A 22 -2.11 -0.95 11.95
C PHE A 22 -0.71 -0.38 11.79
N TYR A 23 -0.45 0.38 10.74
CA TYR A 23 0.91 0.85 10.46
C TYR A 23 0.95 2.34 10.32
N SER A 24 2.04 2.93 10.79
CA SER A 24 2.18 4.39 10.73
C SER A 24 2.83 4.87 9.43
N SER A 25 3.31 3.95 8.61
CA SER A 25 3.90 4.31 7.32
C SER A 25 3.91 3.10 6.41
N ILE A 26 4.10 3.36 5.12
CA ILE A 26 4.20 2.26 4.15
C ILE A 26 5.47 1.46 4.41
N ASP A 27 6.52 2.10 4.90
CA ASP A 27 7.75 1.39 5.24
C ASP A 27 7.52 0.39 6.36
N ASP A 28 6.78 0.79 7.39
CA ASP A 28 6.44 -0.10 8.50
C ASP A 28 5.63 -1.29 8.01
N LEU A 29 4.68 -1.03 7.15
CA LEU A 29 3.83 -2.08 6.59
C LEU A 29 4.66 -3.10 5.82
N CYS A 30 5.50 -2.60 4.94
CA CYS A 30 6.30 -3.48 4.10
C CYS A 30 7.29 -4.29 4.90
N ASP A 31 7.85 -3.67 5.93
CA ASP A 31 8.80 -4.34 6.79
C ASP A 31 8.14 -5.47 7.55
N ASP A 32 6.98 -5.22 8.12
CA ASP A 32 6.28 -6.21 8.91
C ASP A 32 5.73 -7.36 8.07
N LEU A 33 5.23 -7.05 6.88
CA LEU A 33 4.65 -8.06 6.01
C LEU A 33 5.67 -8.68 5.06
N ASP A 34 6.91 -8.23 5.14
CA ASP A 34 7.97 -8.70 4.26
C ASP A 34 7.60 -8.51 2.79
N GLU A 35 7.08 -7.32 2.47
CA GLU A 35 6.69 -6.98 1.11
C GLU A 35 7.64 -5.95 0.52
N ASN A 36 7.70 -5.90 -0.80
CA ASN A 36 8.56 -4.97 -1.50
C ASN A 36 7.79 -3.68 -1.78
N LYS A 37 8.25 -2.58 -1.19
CA LYS A 37 7.58 -1.30 -1.34
C LYS A 37 7.50 -0.86 -2.79
N GLU A 38 8.58 -1.11 -3.53
CA GLU A 38 8.63 -0.73 -4.93
C GLU A 38 7.58 -1.44 -5.75
N GLU A 39 7.35 -2.71 -5.48
CA GLU A 39 6.33 -3.47 -6.17
C GLU A 39 4.94 -2.93 -5.88
N ILE A 40 4.68 -2.64 -4.61
CA ILE A 40 3.39 -2.08 -4.22
C ILE A 40 3.18 -0.74 -4.90
N ASP A 41 4.20 0.11 -4.86
CA ASP A 41 4.13 1.42 -5.52
C ASP A 41 3.83 1.27 -7.01
N ASN A 42 4.52 0.36 -7.68
CA ASN A 42 4.33 0.18 -9.11
C ASN A 42 2.91 -0.25 -9.44
N ILE A 43 2.38 -1.19 -8.66
CA ILE A 43 1.04 -1.69 -8.89
C ILE A 43 0.01 -0.58 -8.68
N LEU A 44 0.13 0.14 -7.58
CA LEU A 44 -0.86 1.17 -7.27
C LEU A 44 -0.70 2.41 -8.14
N ASN A 45 0.53 2.72 -8.55
CA ASN A 45 0.74 3.80 -9.49
C ASN A 45 0.12 3.51 -10.84
N SER A 46 0.04 2.25 -11.20
CA SER A 46 -0.54 1.88 -12.49
C SER A 46 -2.02 2.22 -12.58
N ILE A 47 -2.68 2.39 -11.45
CA ILE A 47 -4.09 2.80 -11.44
C ILE A 47 -4.25 4.24 -10.95
N GLY A 48 -3.15 4.99 -10.93
CA GLY A 48 -3.20 6.41 -10.63
C GLY A 48 -3.17 6.78 -9.16
N TYR A 49 -2.71 5.88 -8.30
CA TYR A 49 -2.62 6.16 -6.86
C TYR A 49 -1.18 6.31 -6.44
N LEU A 50 -0.92 7.30 -5.60
CA LEU A 50 0.39 7.56 -5.05
C LEU A 50 0.30 7.64 -3.54
N TYR A 51 1.38 7.22 -2.87
CA TYR A 51 1.41 7.27 -1.42
C TYR A 51 1.55 8.72 -0.95
N SER A 52 0.67 9.12 -0.04
CA SER A 52 0.73 10.42 0.59
C SER A 52 1.24 10.25 2.01
N LYS A 53 2.42 10.81 2.27
CA LYS A 53 3.00 10.75 3.58
C LYS A 53 2.15 11.47 4.60
N GLU A 54 1.58 12.58 4.21
CA GLU A 54 0.75 13.37 5.09
C GLU A 54 -0.46 12.62 5.58
N ASN A 55 -1.06 11.85 4.70
CA ASN A 55 -2.27 11.13 5.02
C ASN A 55 -2.02 9.68 5.42
N ASN A 56 -0.81 9.20 5.21
CA ASN A 56 -0.46 7.79 5.39
C ASN A 56 -1.42 6.90 4.63
N GLN A 57 -1.69 7.25 3.39
CA GLN A 57 -2.63 6.55 2.54
C GLN A 57 -2.20 6.69 1.09
N PHE A 58 -2.59 5.75 0.27
CA PHE A 58 -2.45 5.92 -1.18
C PHE A 58 -3.66 6.70 -1.66
N ILE A 59 -3.42 7.78 -2.34
CA ILE A 59 -4.50 8.65 -2.81
C ILE A 59 -4.42 8.80 -4.33
N CYS A 60 -5.56 9.08 -4.92
CA CYS A 60 -5.65 9.28 -6.35
C CYS A 60 -4.97 10.60 -6.71
N LYS A 61 -4.11 10.52 -7.72
CA LYS A 61 -3.37 11.66 -8.12
C LYS A 61 -4.18 12.66 -8.93
#